data_e4ee12a8575d00d50eb449e3cf721ee1
#
_entry.id   e4ee12a8575d00d50eb449e3cf721ee1
#
_cell.length_a   1.000
_cell.length_b   1.000
_cell.length_c   1.000
_cell.angle_alpha   90.00
_cell.angle_beta   90.00
_cell.angle_gamma   90.00
#
_symmetry.space_group_name_H-M   'P 1'
#
loop_
_entity.id
_entity.type
_entity.pdbx_description
1 polymer ?
#
loop_
_entity_poly.entity_id
_entity_poly.type
_entity_poly.pdbx_seq_one_letter_code
_entity_poly.pdbx_strand_id
1 'polypeptide(L)'
;LLSRGDVIADNMYSWSEYKVLKERYRDRLTIVAVYASPALRYERVAGRSTDVANDPTLRYRSFTPPEAYSRDTSEIENLEKGGPIAMADHTIMNTKDLAYLDEQIAELLRKLSV
;
A
#
# COMPACT_ATOMS: atom_id res chain seq x y z
N LEU A 1 -14.03 -15.37 -0.77
CA LEU A 1 -12.65 -15.29 -1.26
C LEU A 1 -11.75 -16.27 -0.51
N LEU A 2 -11.59 -16.08 0.80
CA LEU A 2 -10.72 -16.93 1.61
C LEU A 2 -11.20 -18.36 1.75
N SER A 3 -12.51 -18.59 1.69
CA SER A 3 -13.10 -19.93 1.75
C SER A 3 -12.71 -20.82 0.58
N ARG A 4 -12.17 -20.22 -0.48
CA ARG A 4 -11.73 -20.94 -1.68
C ARG A 4 -10.21 -21.13 -1.71
N GLY A 5 -9.53 -20.81 -0.62
CA GLY A 5 -8.08 -20.86 -0.54
C GLY A 5 -7.37 -19.62 -1.05
N ASP A 6 -8.11 -18.60 -1.45
CA ASP A 6 -7.51 -17.33 -1.85
C ASP A 6 -7.05 -16.55 -0.64
N VAL A 7 -5.98 -15.76 -0.81
CA VAL A 7 -5.38 -14.99 0.27
C VAL A 7 -5.11 -13.56 -0.20
N ILE A 8 -5.43 -12.60 0.64
CA ILE A 8 -5.03 -11.21 0.45
C ILE A 8 -3.91 -10.93 1.45
N ALA A 9 -2.75 -10.56 0.96
CA ALA A 9 -1.63 -10.18 1.80
C ALA A 9 -1.41 -8.67 1.69
N ASP A 10 -1.21 -8.03 2.82
CA ASP A 10 -1.00 -6.61 2.92
C ASP A 10 0.47 -6.32 3.24
N ASN A 11 0.90 -5.14 2.84
CA ASN A 11 2.19 -4.59 3.25
C ASN A 11 3.43 -5.25 2.64
N MET A 12 3.30 -5.79 1.42
CA MET A 12 4.46 -6.28 0.69
C MET A 12 5.03 -5.14 -0.16
N TYR A 13 6.18 -4.61 0.21
CA TYR A 13 6.78 -3.50 -0.52
C TYR A 13 8.23 -3.73 -0.92
N SER A 14 8.90 -4.78 -0.44
CA SER A 14 10.31 -5.02 -0.76
C SER A 14 10.48 -5.84 -2.03
N TRP A 15 11.52 -5.52 -2.78
CA TRP A 15 11.86 -6.23 -4.00
C TRP A 15 12.20 -7.70 -3.74
N SER A 16 12.89 -7.98 -2.64
CA SER A 16 13.24 -9.35 -2.26
C SER A 16 12.00 -10.20 -2.01
N GLU A 17 11.02 -9.66 -1.29
CA GLU A 17 9.75 -10.36 -1.07
C GLU A 17 9.01 -10.64 -2.38
N TYR A 18 8.95 -9.63 -3.25
CA TYR A 18 8.32 -9.77 -4.55
C TYR A 18 8.93 -10.92 -5.35
N LYS A 19 10.25 -10.99 -5.43
CA LYS A 19 10.93 -12.04 -6.19
C LYS A 19 10.60 -13.43 -5.68
N VAL A 20 10.61 -13.61 -4.37
CA VAL A 20 10.29 -14.89 -3.75
C VAL A 20 8.86 -15.33 -4.05
N LEU A 21 7.91 -14.41 -3.87
CA LEU A 21 6.50 -14.71 -4.09
C LEU A 21 6.20 -14.93 -5.57
N LYS A 22 6.81 -14.15 -6.44
CA LYS A 22 6.60 -14.30 -7.89
C LYS A 22 7.11 -15.63 -8.39
N GLU A 23 8.26 -16.08 -7.92
CA GLU A 23 8.81 -17.38 -8.26
C GLU A 23 7.91 -18.52 -7.79
N ARG A 24 7.39 -18.40 -6.56
CA ARG A 24 6.57 -19.47 -5.96
C ARG A 24 5.18 -19.56 -6.54
N TYR A 25 4.51 -18.41 -6.75
CA TYR A 25 3.09 -18.39 -7.13
C TYR A 25 2.83 -18.05 -8.59
N ARG A 26 3.79 -17.43 -9.26
CA ARG A 26 3.72 -17.10 -10.69
C ARG A 26 2.39 -16.45 -11.08
N ASP A 27 1.61 -17.10 -11.96
CA ASP A 27 0.35 -16.54 -12.46
C ASP A 27 -0.76 -16.46 -11.41
N ARG A 28 -0.58 -17.12 -10.27
CA ARG A 28 -1.53 -17.06 -9.17
C ARG A 28 -1.32 -15.85 -8.27
N LEU A 29 -0.25 -15.11 -8.49
CA LEU A 29 0.05 -13.89 -7.74
C LEU A 29 -0.38 -12.68 -8.53
N THR A 30 -1.25 -11.86 -7.95
CA THR A 30 -1.63 -10.57 -8.51
C THR A 30 -1.16 -9.48 -7.56
N ILE A 31 -0.39 -8.54 -8.08
CA ILE A 31 0.14 -7.43 -7.30
C ILE A 31 -0.71 -6.19 -7.56
N VAL A 32 -1.21 -5.61 -6.50
CA VAL A 32 -1.99 -4.36 -6.55
C VAL A 32 -1.23 -3.29 -5.80
N ALA A 33 -0.86 -2.23 -6.50
CA ALA A 33 -0.26 -1.06 -5.86
C ALA A 33 -1.34 -0.03 -5.55
N VAL A 34 -1.22 0.60 -4.40
CA VAL A 34 -2.05 1.74 -4.02
C VAL A 34 -1.14 2.96 -4.01
N TYR A 35 -1.43 3.91 -4.88
CA TYR A 35 -0.52 5.03 -5.14
C TYR A 35 -1.09 6.37 -4.70
N ALA A 36 -0.24 7.15 -4.06
CA ALA A 36 -0.42 8.59 -3.88
C ALA A 36 0.97 9.23 -3.91
N SER A 37 1.07 10.45 -4.44
CA SER A 37 2.35 11.14 -4.52
C SER A 37 2.95 11.36 -3.13
N PRO A 38 4.27 11.49 -3.01
CA PRO A 38 4.90 11.79 -1.73
C PRO A 38 4.33 13.02 -1.05
N ALA A 39 4.13 14.11 -1.78
CA ALA A 39 3.58 15.33 -1.21
C ALA A 39 2.20 15.10 -0.58
N LEU A 40 1.33 14.38 -1.28
CA LEU A 40 -0.01 14.07 -0.79
C LEU A 40 0.04 13.12 0.43
N ARG A 41 0.89 12.12 0.37
CA ARG A 41 1.06 11.19 1.50
C ARG A 41 1.55 11.89 2.76
N TYR A 42 2.51 12.79 2.61
CA TYR A 42 3.07 13.52 3.75
C TYR A 42 2.05 14.48 4.35
N GLU A 43 1.26 15.14 3.51
CA GLU A 43 0.17 15.99 3.96
C GLU A 43 -0.86 15.20 4.77
N ARG A 44 -1.26 14.04 4.28
CA ARG A 44 -2.23 13.19 4.96
C ARG A 44 -1.72 12.68 6.30
N VAL A 45 -0.46 12.27 6.34
CA VAL A 45 0.15 11.77 7.58
C VAL A 45 0.29 12.88 8.60
N ALA A 46 0.65 14.08 8.17
CA ALA A 46 0.76 15.23 9.06
C ALA A 46 -0.59 15.62 9.68
N GLY A 47 -1.69 15.37 8.95
CA GLY A 47 -3.04 15.68 9.42
C GLY A 47 -3.68 14.62 10.32
N ARG A 48 -2.99 13.49 10.59
CA ARG A 48 -3.56 12.44 11.43
C ARG A 48 -3.65 12.87 12.89
N SER A 49 -4.68 12.37 13.57
CA SER A 49 -4.81 12.53 15.02
C SER A 49 -3.77 11.69 15.76
N THR A 50 -3.22 12.26 16.86
CA THR A 50 -2.27 11.56 17.73
C THR A 50 -2.88 11.25 19.09
N ASP A 51 -4.18 11.03 19.18
CA ASP A 51 -4.85 10.70 20.43
C ASP A 51 -4.47 9.29 20.88
N VAL A 52 -3.48 9.20 21.76
CA VAL A 52 -2.94 7.93 22.25
C VAL A 52 -3.99 7.14 23.04
N ALA A 53 -4.92 7.81 23.71
CA ALA A 53 -5.96 7.15 24.48
C ALA A 53 -6.92 6.34 23.60
N ASN A 54 -7.15 6.82 22.36
CA ASN A 54 -8.03 6.16 21.40
C ASN A 54 -7.26 5.35 20.36
N ASP A 55 -5.95 5.42 20.35
CA ASP A 55 -5.10 4.70 19.42
C ASP A 55 -3.89 4.11 20.14
N PRO A 56 -4.11 3.12 21.01
CA PRO A 56 -3.01 2.53 21.80
C PRO A 56 -1.95 1.84 20.95
N THR A 57 -2.26 1.48 19.70
CA THR A 57 -1.30 0.87 18.78
C THR A 57 -0.51 1.90 18.00
N LEU A 58 -0.83 3.17 18.12
CA LEU A 58 -0.23 4.29 17.38
C LEU A 58 -0.36 4.13 15.86
N ARG A 59 -1.41 3.45 15.41
CA ARG A 59 -1.67 3.16 14.00
C ARG A 59 -1.89 4.44 13.19
N TYR A 60 -2.48 5.46 13.82
CA TYR A 60 -2.79 6.75 13.19
C TYR A 60 -1.85 7.85 13.64
N ARG A 61 -0.68 7.49 14.12
CA ARG A 61 0.32 8.47 14.55
C ARG A 61 0.65 9.40 13.38
N SER A 62 0.67 10.72 13.66
CA SER A 62 1.07 11.69 12.66
C SER A 62 2.58 11.86 12.62
N PHE A 63 3.07 12.30 11.46
CA PHE A 63 4.47 12.63 11.25
C PHE A 63 4.54 14.00 10.60
N THR A 64 5.55 14.77 10.90
CA THR A 64 5.82 15.99 10.13
C THR A 64 6.28 15.59 8.73
N PRO A 65 6.13 16.47 7.71
CA PRO A 65 6.63 16.15 6.37
C PRO A 65 8.11 15.73 6.34
N PRO A 66 9.03 16.39 7.05
CA PRO A 66 10.41 15.92 7.10
C PRO A 66 10.58 14.53 7.69
N GLU A 67 9.81 14.18 8.73
CA GLU A 67 9.84 12.85 9.32
C GLU A 67 9.32 11.80 8.35
N ALA A 68 8.22 12.09 7.65
CA ALA A 68 7.65 11.20 6.65
C ALA A 68 8.61 10.98 5.49
N TYR A 69 9.28 12.02 5.02
CA TYR A 69 10.30 11.93 3.98
C TYR A 69 11.47 11.05 4.43
N SER A 70 11.93 11.26 5.65
CA SER A 70 13.05 10.48 6.21
C SER A 70 12.70 8.99 6.28
N ARG A 71 11.48 8.66 6.69
CA ARG A 71 11.02 7.27 6.73
C ARG A 71 10.95 6.66 5.35
N ASP A 72 10.39 7.38 4.37
CA ASP A 72 10.29 6.91 2.99
C ASP A 72 11.67 6.60 2.41
N THR A 73 12.61 7.54 2.56
CA THR A 73 13.95 7.35 2.01
C THR A 73 14.68 6.19 2.68
N SER A 74 14.54 6.06 3.99
CA SER A 74 15.12 4.95 4.73
C SER A 74 14.56 3.59 4.26
N GLU A 75 13.26 3.53 4.04
CA GLU A 75 12.63 2.30 3.55
C GLU A 75 13.07 1.94 2.14
N ILE A 76 13.23 2.94 1.27
CA ILE A 76 13.72 2.72 -0.09
C ILE A 76 15.18 2.24 -0.06
N GLU A 77 16.02 2.90 0.72
CA GLU A 77 17.47 2.61 0.75
C GLU A 77 17.80 1.33 1.50
N ASN A 78 17.11 1.05 2.59
CA ASN A 78 17.46 -0.05 3.49
C ASN A 78 16.54 -1.26 3.41
N LEU A 79 15.31 -1.10 2.93
CA LEU A 79 14.30 -2.17 2.89
C LEU A 79 13.81 -2.47 1.48
N GLU A 80 14.48 -1.97 0.47
CA GLU A 80 14.18 -2.22 -0.96
C GLU A 80 12.76 -1.86 -1.38
N LYS A 81 12.19 -0.83 -0.75
CA LYS A 81 10.83 -0.39 -1.07
C LYS A 81 10.75 0.17 -2.49
N GLY A 82 9.68 -0.16 -3.19
CA GLY A 82 9.36 0.41 -4.50
C GLY A 82 9.24 -0.58 -5.64
N GLY A 83 9.98 -1.69 -5.60
CA GLY A 83 9.94 -2.69 -6.66
C GLY A 83 8.53 -3.22 -6.95
N PRO A 84 7.79 -3.71 -5.95
CA PRO A 84 6.43 -4.20 -6.16
C PRO A 84 5.48 -3.14 -6.70
N ILE A 85 5.67 -1.88 -6.32
CA ILE A 85 4.85 -0.78 -6.85
C ILE A 85 5.12 -0.59 -8.34
N ALA A 86 6.39 -0.59 -8.73
CA ALA A 86 6.78 -0.43 -10.13
C ALA A 86 6.33 -1.60 -11.01
N MET A 87 6.26 -2.80 -10.43
CA MET A 87 5.93 -4.04 -11.15
C MET A 87 4.50 -4.52 -10.89
N ALA A 88 3.64 -3.67 -10.34
CA ALA A 88 2.26 -4.04 -10.03
C ALA A 88 1.46 -4.35 -11.29
N ASP A 89 0.61 -5.36 -11.19
CA ASP A 89 -0.32 -5.73 -12.25
C ASP A 89 -1.45 -4.70 -12.37
N HIS A 90 -1.85 -4.13 -11.24
CA HIS A 90 -2.89 -3.11 -11.19
C HIS A 90 -2.47 -2.01 -10.21
N THR A 91 -2.86 -0.77 -10.52
CA THR A 91 -2.58 0.36 -9.65
C THR A 91 -3.88 1.08 -9.32
N ILE A 92 -4.11 1.28 -8.02
CA ILE A 92 -5.24 2.06 -7.53
C ILE A 92 -4.71 3.43 -7.13
N MET A 93 -5.32 4.48 -7.67
CA MET A 93 -4.91 5.86 -7.41
C MET A 93 -5.66 6.41 -6.21
N ASN A 94 -4.97 6.49 -5.07
CA ASN A 94 -5.53 7.06 -3.84
C ASN A 94 -5.21 8.55 -3.76
N THR A 95 -5.69 9.31 -4.75
CA THR A 95 -5.30 10.71 -4.95
C THR A 95 -6.45 11.69 -4.77
N LYS A 96 -7.66 11.21 -4.53
CA LYS A 96 -8.86 12.04 -4.38
C LYS A 96 -9.63 11.61 -3.13
N ASP A 97 -10.96 11.60 -3.20
CA ASP A 97 -11.81 11.21 -2.06
C ASP A 97 -12.06 9.68 -2.00
N LEU A 98 -12.78 9.26 -0.98
CA LEU A 98 -13.10 7.85 -0.79
C LEU A 98 -13.99 7.29 -1.89
N ALA A 99 -14.89 8.11 -2.44
CA ALA A 99 -15.76 7.67 -3.53
C ALA A 99 -14.94 7.28 -4.76
N TYR A 100 -13.92 8.07 -5.10
CA TYR A 100 -13.02 7.78 -6.20
C TYR A 100 -12.23 6.48 -5.94
N LEU A 101 -11.76 6.31 -4.71
CA LEU A 101 -11.06 5.08 -4.31
C LEU A 101 -11.97 3.86 -4.45
N ASP A 102 -13.19 3.96 -3.95
CA ASP A 102 -14.17 2.86 -4.00
C ASP A 102 -14.53 2.47 -5.43
N GLU A 103 -14.64 3.43 -6.33
CA GLU A 103 -14.91 3.15 -7.75
C GLU A 103 -13.80 2.31 -8.37
N GLN A 104 -12.55 2.63 -8.06
CA GLN A 104 -11.39 1.89 -8.57
C GLN A 104 -11.33 0.47 -7.99
N ILE A 105 -11.65 0.33 -6.71
CA ILE A 105 -11.70 -0.99 -6.06
C ILE A 105 -12.78 -1.85 -6.72
N ALA A 106 -13.97 -1.29 -6.95
CA ALA A 106 -15.05 -2.01 -7.60
C ALA A 106 -14.67 -2.45 -9.02
N GLU A 107 -14.00 -1.59 -9.77
CA GLU A 107 -13.52 -1.91 -11.11
C GLU A 107 -12.48 -3.04 -11.07
N LEU A 108 -11.56 -2.98 -10.13
CA LEU A 108 -10.55 -4.03 -9.97
C LEU A 108 -11.19 -5.37 -9.64
N LEU A 109 -12.17 -5.39 -8.74
CA LEU A 109 -12.87 -6.62 -8.36
C LEU A 109 -13.56 -7.25 -9.57
N ARG A 110 -14.16 -6.43 -10.44
CA ARG A 110 -14.76 -6.94 -11.68
C ARG A 110 -13.70 -7.58 -12.59
N LYS A 111 -12.55 -6.94 -12.73
CA LYS A 111 -11.45 -7.47 -13.57
C LYS A 111 -10.89 -8.78 -13.03
N LEU A 112 -10.84 -8.94 -11.71
CA LEU A 112 -10.35 -10.14 -11.07
C LEU A 112 -11.41 -11.26 -10.99
N SER A 113 -12.63 -10.98 -11.38
CA SER A 113 -13.75 -11.95 -11.35
C SER A 113 -14.03 -12.49 -9.95
N VAL A 114 -13.92 -11.63 -8.96
CA VAL A 114 -14.23 -11.98 -7.56
C VAL A 114 -15.49 -11.30 -7.07
#